data_0801e480c8e91e3cfef97cacda77c083
#
_entry.id   0801e480c8e91e3cfef97cacda77c083
#
_cell.length_a   1.000
_cell.length_b   1.000
_cell.length_c   1.000
_cell.angle_alpha   90.00
_cell.angle_beta   90.00
_cell.angle_gamma   90.00
#
_symmetry.space_group_name_H-M   'P 1'
#
loop_
_entity.id
_entity.type
_entity.pdbx_description
1 polymer ?
#
loop_
_entity_poly.entity_id
_entity_poly.type
_entity_poly.pdbx_seq_one_letter_code
_entity_poly.pdbx_strand_id
1 'polypeptide(L)'
;MKTKAISLFVKFLICLPLFSQAPAGFKPLFNGVDLEGWWGLKTENPDNWMTLSQDQFKAKWKASIIDIMNHWTVESGVLVNDGKGLFLSTLKNYADFELMLEYRTVAGADSGIYLRGVPQVQIWDTTKEGGKWKLGANKGSGGLWNNGPAGTPGRDPLTHADKPLGEWNKFHITMRGNEVTVILNEELVVDQAPLTNYWDRNTPLEERKPIPFRGPIQLQTHGGEIRWRNIFIKELKPSCCEVDDEVGYVHLFDGSSLQGWQGATDNYEVVEGSIRCRAGKGGTLYSDRTFKDFSVKLEFKLPPGGNNGLAIRYPAKGNAAYDGMCELQVLDSTHPKYAKLDPRQHHGSAYGLAPAKRGFLKEAGEWNDQEVIVRGSWVTVFLNEEMILDADLSKASNPMNGKAHPGLSLESGHFGFAGHKDPVSFRNIRIKPLY
;
A
#
# COMPACT_ATOMS: atom_id res chain seq x y z
N MET A 1 74.01 19.75 -2.52
CA MET A 1 72.74 20.43 -2.36
C MET A 1 71.60 19.40 -2.60
N LYS A 2 70.90 18.98 -1.54
CA LYS A 2 69.84 18.01 -1.63
C LYS A 2 68.51 18.80 -1.59
N THR A 3 67.80 18.81 -2.71
CA THR A 3 66.48 19.45 -2.84
C THR A 3 65.40 18.56 -2.21
N LYS A 4 64.76 19.02 -1.13
CA LYS A 4 63.60 18.34 -0.54
C LYS A 4 62.34 18.73 -1.32
N ALA A 5 61.71 17.75 -1.97
CA ALA A 5 60.38 17.93 -2.52
C ALA A 5 59.34 17.88 -1.37
N ILE A 6 58.59 18.97 -1.22
CA ILE A 6 57.43 19.05 -0.31
C ILE A 6 56.19 18.56 -1.10
N SER A 7 55.68 17.39 -0.73
CA SER A 7 54.44 16.85 -1.28
C SER A 7 53.27 17.48 -0.52
N LEU A 8 52.45 18.31 -1.18
CA LEU A 8 51.27 18.91 -0.67
C LEU A 8 50.09 17.94 -0.85
N PHE A 9 49.72 17.22 0.21
CA PHE A 9 48.49 16.39 0.22
C PHE A 9 47.28 17.32 0.40
N VAL A 10 46.57 17.62 -0.70
CA VAL A 10 45.27 18.23 -0.64
C VAL A 10 44.26 17.14 -0.23
N LYS A 11 43.81 17.16 1.01
CA LYS A 11 42.67 16.35 1.47
C LYS A 11 41.41 16.94 0.87
N PHE A 12 40.87 16.32 -0.17
CA PHE A 12 39.47 16.58 -0.58
C PHE A 12 38.55 16.08 0.53
N LEU A 13 38.00 17.00 1.29
CA LEU A 13 36.90 16.73 2.20
C LEU A 13 35.68 16.48 1.29
N ILE A 14 35.34 15.22 1.03
CA ILE A 14 34.05 14.85 0.42
C ILE A 14 33.01 15.17 1.49
N CYS A 15 32.37 16.32 1.36
CA CYS A 15 31.19 16.67 2.15
C CYS A 15 30.05 15.79 1.66
N LEU A 16 29.90 14.60 2.27
CA LEU A 16 28.70 13.79 2.05
C LEU A 16 27.51 14.63 2.54
N PRO A 17 26.44 14.77 1.74
CA PRO A 17 25.25 15.48 2.20
C PRO A 17 24.75 14.78 3.47
N LEU A 18 24.55 15.53 4.54
CA LEU A 18 23.93 15.06 5.77
C LEU A 18 22.45 14.74 5.47
N PHE A 19 22.20 13.52 4.98
CA PHE A 19 20.82 13.01 4.95
C PHE A 19 20.36 12.80 6.40
N SER A 20 19.23 13.38 6.74
CA SER A 20 18.57 13.02 7.99
C SER A 20 18.29 11.52 7.97
N GLN A 21 18.72 10.84 9.03
CA GLN A 21 18.39 9.43 9.19
C GLN A 21 16.88 9.26 9.29
N ALA A 22 16.33 8.29 8.56
CA ALA A 22 14.90 8.01 8.63
C ALA A 22 14.49 7.70 10.09
N PRO A 23 13.38 8.27 10.59
CA PRO A 23 12.86 7.93 11.90
C PRO A 23 12.59 6.42 12.05
N ALA A 24 12.55 5.91 13.27
CA ALA A 24 12.29 4.50 13.53
C ALA A 24 11.00 4.03 12.86
N GLY A 25 11.07 2.95 12.09
CA GLY A 25 9.94 2.39 11.34
C GLY A 25 9.64 3.07 9.99
N PHE A 26 10.27 4.20 9.68
CA PHE A 26 10.12 4.88 8.40
C PHE A 26 11.19 4.46 7.39
N LYS A 27 10.84 4.55 6.10
CA LYS A 27 11.75 4.35 4.98
C LYS A 27 11.84 5.64 4.16
N PRO A 28 12.98 5.96 3.54
CA PRO A 28 13.06 7.05 2.59
C PRO A 28 12.08 6.83 1.43
N LEU A 29 11.24 7.82 1.15
CA LEU A 29 10.39 7.87 -0.04
C LEU A 29 11.11 8.58 -1.18
N PHE A 30 12.02 9.48 -0.85
CA PHE A 30 12.96 10.14 -1.75
C PHE A 30 14.40 9.78 -1.33
N ASN A 31 15.21 9.33 -2.31
CA ASN A 31 16.58 8.86 -2.03
C ASN A 31 17.61 9.99 -1.88
N GLY A 32 17.20 11.26 -2.14
CA GLY A 32 18.05 12.44 -2.05
C GLY A 32 19.06 12.60 -3.20
N VAL A 33 19.04 11.72 -4.19
CA VAL A 33 20.02 11.68 -5.29
C VAL A 33 19.37 11.93 -6.64
N ASP A 34 18.25 11.29 -6.92
CA ASP A 34 17.55 11.34 -8.20
C ASP A 34 16.05 11.10 -8.04
N LEU A 35 15.34 10.99 -9.16
CA LEU A 35 13.89 10.78 -9.21
C LEU A 35 13.50 9.29 -9.34
N GLU A 36 14.36 8.36 -8.95
CA GLU A 36 14.01 6.94 -8.94
C GLU A 36 12.77 6.69 -8.05
N GLY A 37 11.82 5.90 -8.56
CA GLY A 37 10.56 5.64 -7.86
C GLY A 37 9.47 6.70 -8.09
N TRP A 38 9.74 7.71 -8.92
CA TRP A 38 8.82 8.80 -9.24
C TRP A 38 8.51 8.91 -10.73
N TRP A 39 7.37 9.53 -11.05
CA TRP A 39 6.93 9.83 -12.40
C TRP A 39 5.99 11.04 -12.42
N GLY A 40 5.59 11.52 -13.62
CA GLY A 40 4.75 12.71 -13.76
C GLY A 40 3.27 12.38 -13.95
N LEU A 41 2.39 13.06 -13.21
CA LEU A 41 0.94 13.03 -13.40
C LEU A 41 0.37 14.44 -13.46
N LYS A 42 -0.75 14.59 -14.15
CA LYS A 42 -1.57 15.81 -14.10
C LYS A 42 -2.54 15.73 -12.91
N THR A 43 -3.27 16.81 -12.69
CA THR A 43 -4.49 16.79 -11.87
C THR A 43 -5.55 15.97 -12.61
N GLU A 44 -5.62 14.68 -12.34
CA GLU A 44 -6.52 13.75 -13.04
C GLU A 44 -7.03 12.66 -12.09
N ASN A 45 -8.25 12.18 -12.37
CA ASN A 45 -8.82 11.08 -11.61
C ASN A 45 -7.90 9.85 -11.67
N PRO A 46 -7.51 9.25 -10.54
CA PRO A 46 -6.71 8.02 -10.51
C PRO A 46 -7.27 6.89 -11.38
N ASP A 47 -8.59 6.77 -11.53
CA ASP A 47 -9.23 5.77 -12.38
C ASP A 47 -8.74 5.86 -13.85
N ASN A 48 -8.38 7.07 -14.33
CA ASN A 48 -7.92 7.28 -15.70
C ASN A 48 -6.59 6.59 -16.03
N TRP A 49 -5.79 6.27 -15.04
CA TRP A 49 -4.48 5.66 -15.26
C TRP A 49 -4.25 4.39 -14.43
N MET A 50 -4.95 4.20 -13.31
CA MET A 50 -4.83 2.97 -12.51
C MET A 50 -5.42 1.75 -13.23
N THR A 51 -6.37 1.96 -14.16
CA THR A 51 -7.00 0.91 -14.96
C THR A 51 -6.30 0.67 -16.30
N LEU A 52 -5.24 1.40 -16.64
CA LEU A 52 -4.49 1.21 -17.88
C LEU A 52 -3.81 -0.16 -17.92
N SER A 53 -3.73 -0.75 -19.12
CA SER A 53 -2.87 -1.91 -19.35
C SER A 53 -1.40 -1.57 -19.05
N GLN A 54 -0.58 -2.59 -18.82
CA GLN A 54 0.84 -2.39 -18.53
C GLN A 54 1.57 -1.60 -19.61
N ASP A 55 1.25 -1.86 -20.89
CA ASP A 55 1.88 -1.15 -22.02
C ASP A 55 1.42 0.31 -22.10
N GLN A 56 0.13 0.57 -21.88
CA GLN A 56 -0.41 1.93 -21.84
C GLN A 56 0.18 2.71 -20.66
N PHE A 57 0.26 2.09 -19.47
CA PHE A 57 0.90 2.71 -18.31
C PHE A 57 2.37 3.02 -18.59
N LYS A 58 3.12 2.07 -19.15
CA LYS A 58 4.53 2.25 -19.51
C LYS A 58 4.74 3.37 -20.54
N ALA A 59 3.84 3.51 -21.50
CA ALA A 59 3.88 4.63 -22.48
C ALA A 59 3.63 5.97 -21.78
N LYS A 60 2.59 6.07 -20.93
CA LYS A 60 2.25 7.26 -20.14
C LYS A 60 3.40 7.64 -19.20
N TRP A 61 3.97 6.67 -18.49
CA TRP A 61 5.13 6.86 -17.62
C TRP A 61 6.33 7.43 -18.41
N LYS A 62 6.72 6.80 -19.51
CA LYS A 62 7.84 7.27 -20.35
C LYS A 62 7.61 8.69 -20.87
N ALA A 63 6.41 9.02 -21.30
CA ALA A 63 6.08 10.37 -21.78
C ALA A 63 6.21 11.42 -20.67
N SER A 64 5.90 11.08 -19.43
CA SER A 64 5.96 11.98 -18.28
C SER A 64 7.40 12.28 -17.82
N ILE A 65 8.36 11.38 -18.06
CA ILE A 65 9.75 11.53 -17.58
C ILE A 65 10.41 12.78 -18.18
N ILE A 66 10.14 13.08 -19.44
CA ILE A 66 10.72 14.27 -20.12
C ILE A 66 10.26 15.55 -19.43
N ASP A 67 9.00 15.64 -19.06
CA ASP A 67 8.44 16.81 -18.37
C ASP A 67 9.03 16.96 -16.97
N ILE A 68 9.00 15.90 -16.15
CA ILE A 68 9.51 15.99 -14.77
C ILE A 68 11.01 16.31 -14.72
N MET A 69 11.81 15.83 -15.67
CA MET A 69 13.25 16.13 -15.73
C MET A 69 13.52 17.60 -16.11
N ASN A 70 12.57 18.30 -16.74
CA ASN A 70 12.70 19.71 -17.07
C ASN A 70 12.30 20.64 -15.91
N HIS A 71 11.47 20.16 -14.97
CA HIS A 71 10.84 20.98 -13.94
C HIS A 71 11.18 20.54 -12.51
N TRP A 72 11.76 19.35 -12.33
CA TRP A 72 12.16 18.81 -11.05
C TRP A 72 13.65 18.50 -11.05
N THR A 73 14.38 19.06 -10.10
CA THR A 73 15.83 18.86 -9.95
C THR A 73 16.17 18.40 -8.53
N VAL A 74 17.35 17.83 -8.36
CA VAL A 74 17.87 17.48 -7.04
C VAL A 74 19.13 18.31 -6.77
N GLU A 75 19.09 19.14 -5.73
CA GLU A 75 20.18 20.04 -5.33
C GLU A 75 20.63 19.69 -3.90
N SER A 76 21.79 19.05 -3.77
CA SER A 76 22.37 18.69 -2.46
C SER A 76 21.39 17.95 -1.53
N GLY A 77 20.65 16.97 -2.07
CA GLY A 77 19.66 16.19 -1.30
C GLY A 77 18.29 16.84 -1.13
N VAL A 78 18.10 18.00 -1.74
CA VAL A 78 16.82 18.74 -1.77
C VAL A 78 16.19 18.56 -3.15
N LEU A 79 14.95 18.13 -3.18
CA LEU A 79 14.13 18.06 -4.37
C LEU A 79 13.51 19.44 -4.62
N VAL A 80 13.67 19.96 -5.83
CA VAL A 80 13.26 21.33 -6.20
C VAL A 80 12.34 21.27 -7.41
N ASN A 81 11.20 21.96 -7.31
CA ASN A 81 10.31 22.22 -8.44
C ASN A 81 10.28 23.72 -8.75
N ASP A 82 10.35 24.08 -10.02
CA ASP A 82 10.35 25.45 -10.49
C ASP A 82 8.96 26.11 -10.55
N GLY A 83 7.95 25.44 -10.02
CA GLY A 83 6.55 25.87 -10.04
C GLY A 83 5.79 25.47 -11.30
N LYS A 84 6.37 24.65 -12.17
CA LYS A 84 5.80 24.23 -13.46
C LYS A 84 5.86 22.72 -13.65
N GLY A 85 5.27 22.25 -14.74
CA GLY A 85 5.30 20.85 -15.17
C GLY A 85 4.27 19.97 -14.45
N LEU A 86 4.47 18.67 -14.57
CA LEU A 86 3.63 17.64 -13.96
C LEU A 86 3.88 17.52 -12.46
N PHE A 87 2.90 17.05 -11.71
CA PHE A 87 3.07 16.67 -10.31
C PHE A 87 4.05 15.50 -10.21
N LEU A 88 4.95 15.54 -9.26
CA LEU A 88 5.83 14.42 -8.99
C LEU A 88 5.07 13.38 -8.16
N SER A 89 4.87 12.21 -8.74
CA SER A 89 4.00 11.17 -8.21
C SER A 89 4.78 9.88 -7.96
N THR A 90 4.48 9.18 -6.87
CA THR A 90 5.13 7.89 -6.61
C THR A 90 4.68 6.83 -7.60
N LEU A 91 5.60 5.99 -8.07
CA LEU A 91 5.26 4.80 -8.88
C LEU A 91 4.50 3.77 -8.06
N LYS A 92 4.83 3.64 -6.78
CA LYS A 92 4.12 2.77 -5.85
C LYS A 92 2.85 3.45 -5.36
N ASN A 93 1.76 2.68 -5.25
CA ASN A 93 0.53 3.09 -4.62
C ASN A 93 0.53 2.67 -3.15
N TYR A 94 0.11 3.57 -2.27
CA TYR A 94 0.04 3.38 -0.82
C TYR A 94 -1.40 3.28 -0.35
N ALA A 95 -1.66 2.41 0.63
CA ALA A 95 -2.95 2.30 1.34
C ALA A 95 -2.94 3.21 2.57
N ASP A 96 -2.76 2.65 3.76
CA ASP A 96 -2.62 3.39 4.99
C ASP A 96 -1.15 3.66 5.27
N PHE A 97 -0.83 4.87 5.69
CA PHE A 97 0.56 5.28 5.89
C PHE A 97 0.70 6.47 6.85
N GLU A 98 1.89 6.60 7.40
CA GLU A 98 2.42 7.86 7.94
C GLU A 98 3.44 8.42 6.93
N LEU A 99 3.33 9.71 6.64
CA LEU A 99 4.23 10.45 5.75
C LEU A 99 4.85 11.61 6.52
N MET A 100 6.16 11.66 6.58
CA MET A 100 6.91 12.79 7.12
C MET A 100 7.69 13.45 6.00
N LEU A 101 7.62 14.77 5.92
CA LEU A 101 8.41 15.52 4.96
C LEU A 101 8.61 16.98 5.42
N GLU A 102 9.60 17.61 4.82
CA GLU A 102 9.81 19.04 5.00
C GLU A 102 9.67 19.76 3.66
N TYR A 103 9.05 20.93 3.69
CA TYR A 103 8.93 21.81 2.53
C TYR A 103 9.33 23.25 2.85
N ARG A 104 9.73 23.97 1.81
CA ARG A 104 10.05 25.39 1.85
C ARG A 104 9.54 26.06 0.59
N THR A 105 8.84 27.18 0.75
CA THR A 105 8.20 27.93 -0.32
C THR A 105 8.78 29.34 -0.46
N VAL A 106 8.45 29.97 -1.59
CA VAL A 106 8.71 31.38 -1.88
C VAL A 106 7.39 32.18 -1.89
N ALA A 107 7.49 33.51 -2.00
CA ALA A 107 6.32 34.38 -2.10
C ALA A 107 5.44 34.00 -3.32
N GLY A 108 4.14 34.00 -3.12
CA GLY A 108 3.14 33.62 -4.12
C GLY A 108 3.03 32.10 -4.41
N ALA A 109 3.78 31.25 -3.70
CA ALA A 109 3.74 29.81 -3.92
C ALA A 109 2.38 29.22 -3.56
N ASP A 110 1.99 28.22 -4.34
CA ASP A 110 0.84 27.36 -4.10
C ASP A 110 1.23 25.93 -4.44
N SER A 111 0.94 25.00 -3.57
CA SER A 111 1.30 23.60 -3.73
C SER A 111 0.43 22.72 -2.84
N GLY A 112 0.77 21.44 -2.75
CA GLY A 112 0.10 20.51 -1.85
C GLY A 112 0.61 19.09 -2.03
N ILE A 113 0.09 18.21 -1.19
CA ILE A 113 0.42 16.80 -1.19
C ILE A 113 -0.88 16.03 -1.41
N TYR A 114 -1.04 15.42 -2.59
CA TYR A 114 -2.20 14.56 -2.86
C TYR A 114 -1.99 13.20 -2.21
N LEU A 115 -3.00 12.78 -1.46
CA LEU A 115 -3.04 11.50 -0.76
C LEU A 115 -3.87 10.52 -1.59
N ARG A 116 -3.26 9.43 -2.06
CA ARG A 116 -3.88 8.45 -2.97
C ARG A 116 -4.47 9.05 -4.26
N GLY A 117 -3.94 10.19 -4.73
CA GLY A 117 -4.46 10.89 -5.91
C GLY A 117 -5.82 11.58 -5.71
N VAL A 118 -6.31 11.68 -4.50
CA VAL A 118 -7.50 12.43 -4.08
C VAL A 118 -7.11 13.70 -3.31
N PRO A 119 -8.04 14.46 -2.66
CA PRO A 119 -7.75 15.79 -2.14
C PRO A 119 -6.40 15.92 -1.44
N GLN A 120 -5.84 17.09 -1.61
CA GLN A 120 -4.50 17.45 -1.14
C GLN A 120 -4.52 18.00 0.28
N VAL A 121 -3.41 17.77 1.00
CA VAL A 121 -2.97 18.61 2.10
C VAL A 121 -2.42 19.89 1.48
N GLN A 122 -3.09 21.01 1.66
CA GLN A 122 -2.81 22.28 0.99
C GLN A 122 -1.58 22.98 1.54
N ILE A 123 -0.80 23.62 0.67
CA ILE A 123 0.31 24.50 1.01
C ILE A 123 0.08 25.86 0.34
N TRP A 124 0.15 26.94 1.14
CA TRP A 124 -0.07 28.31 0.70
C TRP A 124 1.13 29.23 0.95
N ASP A 125 1.23 30.32 0.16
CA ASP A 125 1.71 31.57 0.72
C ASP A 125 0.60 32.15 1.57
N THR A 126 0.77 32.12 2.89
CA THR A 126 -0.25 32.53 3.86
C THR A 126 -0.25 34.04 4.09
N THR A 127 0.64 34.80 3.45
CA THR A 127 0.68 36.26 3.54
C THR A 127 -0.46 36.91 2.75
N LYS A 128 -0.76 38.17 3.06
CA LYS A 128 -1.76 38.93 2.33
C LYS A 128 -1.33 39.17 0.88
N GLU A 129 -0.03 39.36 0.70
CA GLU A 129 0.64 39.60 -0.57
C GLU A 129 0.55 38.37 -1.51
N GLY A 130 0.45 37.18 -0.95
CA GLY A 130 0.17 35.92 -1.68
C GLY A 130 -1.17 35.91 -2.40
N GLY A 131 -2.08 36.84 -2.02
CA GLY A 131 -3.32 37.16 -2.76
C GLY A 131 -4.44 36.10 -2.62
N LYS A 132 -4.26 35.05 -1.83
CA LYS A 132 -5.19 33.91 -1.73
C LYS A 132 -6.04 33.88 -0.44
N TRP A 133 -6.09 34.97 0.30
CA TRP A 133 -6.90 35.05 1.53
C TRP A 133 -8.40 34.81 1.29
N LYS A 134 -8.93 35.20 0.14
CA LYS A 134 -10.33 34.92 -0.24
C LYS A 134 -10.60 33.41 -0.39
N LEU A 135 -9.55 32.61 -0.64
CA LEU A 135 -9.64 31.15 -0.73
C LEU A 135 -9.42 30.44 0.60
N GLY A 136 -8.94 31.17 1.63
CA GLY A 136 -8.68 30.63 2.96
C GLY A 136 -7.20 30.55 3.34
N ALA A 137 -6.27 31.07 2.52
CA ALA A 137 -4.84 31.01 2.80
C ALA A 137 -4.42 31.72 4.12
N ASN A 138 -5.21 32.73 4.57
CA ASN A 138 -5.02 33.37 5.86
C ASN A 138 -5.24 32.45 7.08
N LYS A 139 -5.83 31.25 6.87
CA LYS A 139 -6.03 30.27 7.94
C LYS A 139 -4.81 29.34 8.12
N GLY A 140 -3.89 29.35 7.18
CA GLY A 140 -2.68 28.51 7.20
C GLY A 140 -2.71 27.37 6.19
N SER A 141 -1.57 26.68 6.08
CA SER A 141 -1.40 25.44 5.33
C SER A 141 -1.84 24.21 6.14
N GLY A 142 -1.90 23.06 5.51
CA GLY A 142 -2.19 21.78 6.14
C GLY A 142 -3.64 21.33 6.04
N GLY A 143 -4.59 22.24 5.72
CA GLY A 143 -5.99 21.87 5.52
C GLY A 143 -6.23 21.04 4.26
N LEU A 144 -7.32 20.27 4.24
CA LEU A 144 -7.78 19.44 3.10
C LEU A 144 -8.70 20.29 2.19
N TRP A 145 -8.18 21.34 1.60
CA TRP A 145 -8.96 22.39 0.94
C TRP A 145 -9.95 21.88 -0.12
N ASN A 146 -9.56 20.87 -0.88
CA ASN A 146 -10.41 20.25 -1.91
C ASN A 146 -11.42 19.23 -1.37
N ASN A 147 -11.48 19.01 -0.06
CA ASN A 147 -12.33 17.98 0.55
C ASN A 147 -13.82 18.30 0.49
N GLY A 148 -14.18 19.59 0.28
CA GLY A 148 -15.57 20.02 0.17
C GLY A 148 -15.74 21.53 0.29
N PRO A 149 -17.00 22.01 0.40
CA PRO A 149 -17.28 23.43 0.63
C PRO A 149 -16.80 23.90 2.02
N ALA A 150 -16.88 25.20 2.25
CA ALA A 150 -16.56 25.78 3.57
C ALA A 150 -17.38 25.11 4.68
N GLY A 151 -16.71 24.74 5.78
CA GLY A 151 -17.32 24.02 6.90
C GLY A 151 -17.20 22.49 6.82
N THR A 152 -16.69 21.95 5.72
CA THR A 152 -16.36 20.50 5.66
C THR A 152 -15.24 20.19 6.66
N PRO A 153 -15.33 19.09 7.45
CA PRO A 153 -14.30 18.70 8.38
C PRO A 153 -12.92 18.63 7.72
N GLY A 154 -11.91 19.21 8.36
CA GLY A 154 -10.53 19.24 7.91
C GLY A 154 -10.25 20.11 6.69
N ARG A 155 -11.25 20.72 6.05
CA ARG A 155 -11.05 21.59 4.89
C ARG A 155 -10.13 22.78 5.22
N ASP A 156 -10.43 23.45 6.29
CA ASP A 156 -9.62 24.53 6.83
C ASP A 156 -8.78 23.99 8.01
N PRO A 157 -7.51 24.43 8.19
CA PRO A 157 -6.72 23.99 9.32
C PRO A 157 -7.29 24.52 10.64
N LEU A 158 -7.12 23.76 11.72
CA LEU A 158 -7.56 24.12 13.08
C LEU A 158 -6.82 25.33 13.63
N THR A 159 -5.57 25.51 13.22
CA THR A 159 -4.71 26.62 13.60
C THR A 159 -3.75 26.98 12.49
N HIS A 160 -3.24 28.21 12.50
CA HIS A 160 -2.19 28.68 11.61
C HIS A 160 -0.84 28.28 12.18
N ALA A 161 -0.18 27.29 11.58
CA ALA A 161 1.08 26.73 12.07
C ALA A 161 2.26 26.94 11.12
N ASP A 162 2.10 27.72 10.04
CA ASP A 162 3.16 27.98 9.07
C ASP A 162 4.29 28.82 9.67
N LYS A 163 5.51 28.50 9.29
CA LYS A 163 6.68 29.34 9.48
C LYS A 163 6.78 30.41 8.39
N PRO A 164 7.56 31.49 8.61
CA PRO A 164 7.81 32.51 7.61
C PRO A 164 8.27 31.93 6.27
N LEU A 165 7.94 32.62 5.16
CA LEU A 165 8.40 32.23 3.82
C LEU A 165 9.92 32.08 3.78
N GLY A 166 10.40 31.07 3.10
CA GLY A 166 11.82 30.73 3.02
C GLY A 166 12.34 29.86 4.16
N GLU A 167 11.54 29.62 5.20
CA GLU A 167 11.87 28.65 6.26
C GLU A 167 11.32 27.25 5.96
N TRP A 168 11.96 26.22 6.56
CA TRP A 168 11.53 24.85 6.43
C TRP A 168 10.35 24.56 7.36
N ASN A 169 9.23 24.16 6.78
CA ASN A 169 8.05 23.64 7.45
C ASN A 169 8.11 22.11 7.44
N LYS A 170 7.60 21.46 8.49
CA LYS A 170 7.59 20.00 8.63
C LYS A 170 6.18 19.49 8.78
N PHE A 171 5.80 18.58 7.89
CA PHE A 171 4.57 17.80 8.00
C PHE A 171 4.81 16.44 8.62
N HIS A 172 3.83 15.99 9.41
CA HIS A 172 3.56 14.60 9.72
C HIS A 172 2.10 14.33 9.40
N ILE A 173 1.85 13.52 8.38
CA ILE A 173 0.53 13.20 7.86
C ILE A 173 0.25 11.73 8.11
N THR A 174 -0.87 11.42 8.76
CA THR A 174 -1.35 10.04 8.94
C THR A 174 -2.61 9.84 8.12
N MET A 175 -2.63 8.82 7.29
CA MET A 175 -3.80 8.40 6.54
C MET A 175 -4.19 6.98 6.92
N ARG A 176 -5.41 6.82 7.46
CA ARG A 176 -5.98 5.53 7.87
C ARG A 176 -7.39 5.39 7.30
N GLY A 177 -7.62 4.34 6.48
CA GLY A 177 -8.89 4.21 5.77
C GLY A 177 -9.17 5.44 4.91
N ASN A 178 -10.22 6.16 5.23
CA ASN A 178 -10.55 7.46 4.62
C ASN A 178 -10.26 8.66 5.52
N GLU A 179 -9.66 8.47 6.69
CA GLU A 179 -9.40 9.54 7.65
C GLU A 179 -7.97 10.05 7.54
N VAL A 180 -7.82 11.36 7.69
CA VAL A 180 -6.53 12.04 7.64
C VAL A 180 -6.32 12.88 8.89
N THR A 181 -5.17 12.71 9.51
CA THR A 181 -4.64 13.60 10.54
C THR A 181 -3.42 14.31 10.00
N VAL A 182 -3.33 15.63 10.19
CA VAL A 182 -2.19 16.44 9.75
C VAL A 182 -1.64 17.22 10.92
N ILE A 183 -0.34 17.07 11.14
CA ILE A 183 0.46 17.88 12.06
C ILE A 183 1.43 18.72 11.22
N LEU A 184 1.43 20.04 11.42
CA LEU A 184 2.34 20.99 10.80
C LEU A 184 3.15 21.69 11.87
N ASN A 185 4.48 21.57 11.81
CA ASN A 185 5.39 22.22 12.78
C ASN A 185 5.02 21.93 14.25
N GLU A 186 4.67 20.64 14.53
CA GLU A 186 4.26 20.12 15.85
C GLU A 186 2.84 20.51 16.29
N GLU A 187 2.11 21.34 15.52
CA GLU A 187 0.73 21.73 15.77
C GLU A 187 -0.25 20.83 15.00
N LEU A 188 -1.31 20.36 15.67
CA LEU A 188 -2.39 19.61 15.04
C LEU A 188 -3.25 20.56 14.21
N VAL A 189 -3.24 20.39 12.89
CA VAL A 189 -3.99 21.25 11.95
C VAL A 189 -5.19 20.55 11.31
N VAL A 190 -5.20 19.22 11.26
CA VAL A 190 -6.37 18.40 10.86
C VAL A 190 -6.44 17.20 11.79
N ASP A 191 -7.61 16.97 12.39
CA ASP A 191 -7.86 15.85 13.31
C ASP A 191 -8.85 14.88 12.69
N GLN A 192 -8.37 13.68 12.33
CA GLN A 192 -9.14 12.52 11.83
C GLN A 192 -10.28 12.87 10.86
N ALA A 193 -10.00 13.82 9.95
CA ALA A 193 -11.01 14.30 9.02
C ALA A 193 -11.23 13.30 7.87
N PRO A 194 -12.49 12.94 7.55
CA PRO A 194 -12.79 12.03 6.47
C PRO A 194 -12.52 12.68 5.11
N LEU A 195 -11.78 11.99 4.25
CA LEU A 195 -11.61 12.37 2.84
C LEU A 195 -12.87 12.02 2.04
N THR A 196 -13.32 12.96 1.21
CA THR A 196 -14.35 12.72 0.21
C THR A 196 -13.71 12.54 -1.17
N ASN A 197 -14.38 11.80 -2.06
CA ASN A 197 -13.88 11.64 -3.41
C ASN A 197 -14.03 12.95 -4.21
N TYR A 198 -12.95 13.68 -4.35
CA TYR A 198 -12.91 14.96 -5.09
C TYR A 198 -13.37 14.82 -6.54
N TRP A 199 -13.11 13.67 -7.16
CA TRP A 199 -13.43 13.44 -8.57
C TRP A 199 -14.92 13.26 -8.80
N ASP A 200 -15.67 12.88 -7.76
CA ASP A 200 -17.15 12.78 -7.75
C ASP A 200 -17.82 14.00 -7.10
N ARG A 201 -17.13 15.12 -6.96
CA ARG A 201 -17.60 16.32 -6.25
C ARG A 201 -18.92 16.92 -6.78
N ASN A 202 -19.27 16.61 -8.03
CA ASN A 202 -20.52 17.03 -8.66
C ASN A 202 -21.69 16.04 -8.44
N THR A 203 -21.40 14.89 -7.81
CA THR A 203 -22.39 13.87 -7.43
C THR A 203 -22.85 14.14 -5.99
N PRO A 204 -24.13 13.91 -5.65
CA PRO A 204 -24.60 13.96 -4.27
C PRO A 204 -23.69 13.12 -3.34
N LEU A 205 -23.51 13.59 -2.09
CA LEU A 205 -22.52 12.98 -1.18
C LEU A 205 -22.78 11.48 -0.94
N GLU A 206 -24.03 11.11 -0.83
CA GLU A 206 -24.50 9.74 -0.61
C GLU A 206 -24.31 8.80 -1.80
N GLU A 207 -24.11 9.36 -3.00
CA GLU A 207 -23.90 8.60 -4.24
C GLU A 207 -22.44 8.58 -4.69
N ARG A 208 -21.57 9.34 -4.00
CA ARG A 208 -20.14 9.40 -4.36
C ARG A 208 -19.47 8.07 -4.15
N LYS A 209 -18.66 7.67 -5.12
CA LYS A 209 -17.77 6.54 -4.94
C LYS A 209 -16.83 6.78 -3.76
N PRO A 210 -16.47 5.74 -3.00
CA PRO A 210 -15.44 5.87 -1.98
C PRO A 210 -14.12 6.35 -2.59
N ILE A 211 -13.25 6.93 -1.77
CA ILE A 211 -11.89 7.24 -2.20
C ILE A 211 -11.16 5.94 -2.56
N PRO A 212 -10.16 5.99 -3.47
CA PRO A 212 -9.36 4.80 -3.78
C PRO A 212 -8.72 4.22 -2.51
N PHE A 213 -8.83 2.90 -2.35
CA PHE A 213 -8.18 2.20 -1.23
C PHE A 213 -6.66 2.37 -1.26
N ARG A 214 -6.08 2.47 -2.46
CA ARG A 214 -4.66 2.73 -2.71
C ARG A 214 -4.51 3.78 -3.79
N GLY A 215 -3.43 4.52 -3.72
CA GLY A 215 -3.08 5.48 -4.75
C GLY A 215 -1.70 6.09 -4.51
N PRO A 216 -1.22 6.91 -5.44
CA PRO A 216 0.07 7.56 -5.31
C PRO A 216 0.04 8.66 -4.24
N ILE A 217 1.21 8.97 -3.72
CA ILE A 217 1.49 10.25 -3.08
C ILE A 217 2.02 11.17 -4.16
N GLN A 218 1.46 12.40 -4.26
CA GLN A 218 1.85 13.34 -5.29
C GLN A 218 2.22 14.68 -4.68
N LEU A 219 3.39 15.21 -5.09
CA LEU A 219 3.83 16.56 -4.77
C LEU A 219 3.34 17.48 -5.88
N GLN A 220 2.47 18.43 -5.53
CA GLN A 220 1.78 19.28 -6.49
C GLN A 220 2.70 20.39 -7.01
N THR A 221 2.57 20.67 -8.30
CA THR A 221 3.07 21.84 -9.00
C THR A 221 1.91 22.80 -9.26
N HIS A 222 1.93 24.01 -8.70
CA HIS A 222 0.84 24.96 -8.91
C HIS A 222 1.27 26.45 -8.85
N GLY A 223 2.52 26.72 -9.18
CA GLY A 223 3.09 28.07 -9.20
C GLY A 223 3.99 28.41 -8.00
N GLY A 224 5.07 29.12 -8.30
CA GLY A 224 6.14 29.38 -7.34
C GLY A 224 7.08 28.20 -7.12
N GLU A 225 8.35 28.48 -6.89
CA GLU A 225 9.33 27.45 -6.53
C GLU A 225 8.93 26.82 -5.20
N ILE A 226 9.03 25.49 -5.12
CA ILE A 226 8.90 24.76 -3.88
C ILE A 226 10.03 23.73 -3.75
N ARG A 227 10.54 23.60 -2.52
CA ARG A 227 11.63 22.70 -2.17
C ARG A 227 11.18 21.69 -1.15
N TRP A 228 11.64 20.42 -1.30
CA TRP A 228 11.27 19.30 -0.47
C TRP A 228 12.50 18.55 -0.01
N ARG A 229 12.49 18.03 1.22
CA ARG A 229 13.53 17.15 1.75
C ARG A 229 12.97 16.26 2.84
N ASN A 230 13.79 15.30 3.29
CA ASN A 230 13.43 14.43 4.41
C ASN A 230 12.06 13.77 4.23
N ILE A 231 11.82 13.25 3.01
CA ILE A 231 10.55 12.60 2.65
C ILE A 231 10.63 11.13 3.07
N PHE A 232 9.91 10.78 4.13
CA PHE A 232 9.91 9.44 4.71
C PHE A 232 8.50 8.91 4.81
N ILE A 233 8.34 7.61 4.58
CA ILE A 233 7.06 6.93 4.67
C ILE A 233 7.14 5.71 5.57
N LYS A 234 6.09 5.47 6.34
CA LYS A 234 5.84 4.24 7.07
C LYS A 234 4.50 3.70 6.63
N GLU A 235 4.50 2.55 5.99
CA GLU A 235 3.26 1.86 5.65
C GLU A 235 2.64 1.30 6.92
N LEU A 236 1.38 1.58 7.11
CA LEU A 236 0.60 1.09 8.23
C LEU A 236 -0.16 -0.17 7.80
N LYS A 237 -0.47 -1.00 8.76
CA LYS A 237 -1.46 -2.05 8.54
C LYS A 237 -2.77 -1.36 8.14
N PRO A 238 -3.42 -1.77 7.03
CA PRO A 238 -4.65 -1.10 6.58
C PRO A 238 -5.68 -1.02 7.70
N SER A 239 -6.39 0.11 7.79
CA SER A 239 -7.37 0.39 8.85
C SER A 239 -8.55 -0.59 8.87
N CYS A 240 -8.80 -1.29 7.76
CA CYS A 240 -9.69 -2.45 7.78
C CYS A 240 -9.22 -3.54 8.76
N CYS A 241 -7.99 -3.44 9.27
CA CYS A 241 -7.36 -4.37 10.21
C CYS A 241 -7.18 -3.78 11.63
N GLU A 242 -7.51 -2.49 11.85
CA GLU A 242 -7.34 -1.81 13.16
C GLU A 242 -8.67 -1.44 13.86
N VAL A 243 -9.81 -1.66 13.23
CA VAL A 243 -11.09 -1.62 13.93
C VAL A 243 -11.11 -2.83 14.85
N ASP A 244 -11.20 -2.61 16.17
CA ASP A 244 -11.37 -3.59 17.24
C ASP A 244 -11.36 -5.01 16.63
N ASP A 245 -10.25 -5.73 16.80
CA ASP A 245 -9.83 -6.87 15.96
C ASP A 245 -10.91 -7.96 15.77
N GLU A 246 -12.02 -7.83 16.48
CA GLU A 246 -13.16 -8.74 16.50
C GLU A 246 -14.45 -8.17 15.86
N VAL A 247 -14.58 -6.85 15.67
CA VAL A 247 -15.83 -6.26 15.15
C VAL A 247 -16.03 -6.56 13.67
N GLY A 248 -17.12 -7.26 13.36
CA GLY A 248 -17.53 -7.59 12.00
C GLY A 248 -16.90 -8.85 11.42
N TYR A 249 -16.00 -9.54 12.14
CA TYR A 249 -15.58 -10.88 11.79
C TYR A 249 -16.61 -11.91 12.23
N VAL A 250 -16.86 -12.88 11.37
CA VAL A 250 -17.68 -14.06 11.69
C VAL A 250 -16.83 -15.30 11.57
N HIS A 251 -17.02 -16.23 12.52
CA HIS A 251 -16.33 -17.51 12.44
C HIS A 251 -16.84 -18.33 11.26
N LEU A 252 -15.92 -18.84 10.44
CA LEU A 252 -16.20 -19.83 9.39
C LEU A 252 -16.07 -21.27 9.93
N PHE A 253 -15.45 -21.44 11.08
CA PHE A 253 -15.22 -22.73 11.71
C PHE A 253 -15.56 -22.63 13.20
N ASP A 254 -16.37 -23.57 13.69
CA ASP A 254 -16.88 -23.63 15.06
C ASP A 254 -15.92 -24.35 16.04
N GLY A 255 -14.79 -24.86 15.54
CA GLY A 255 -13.82 -25.65 16.32
C GLY A 255 -14.22 -27.11 16.53
N SER A 256 -15.41 -27.53 16.10
CA SER A 256 -15.95 -28.86 16.44
C SER A 256 -16.41 -29.67 15.22
N SER A 257 -16.83 -29.06 14.14
CA SER A 257 -17.39 -29.75 12.98
C SER A 257 -17.05 -29.07 11.66
N LEU A 258 -17.24 -29.80 10.54
CA LEU A 258 -17.14 -29.22 9.19
C LEU A 258 -18.49 -28.67 8.70
N GLN A 259 -19.41 -28.36 9.60
CA GLN A 259 -20.65 -27.68 9.22
C GLN A 259 -20.33 -26.32 8.57
N GLY A 260 -20.95 -25.99 7.44
CA GLY A 260 -20.65 -24.76 6.68
C GLY A 260 -19.48 -24.94 5.68
N TRP A 261 -18.95 -26.16 5.55
CA TRP A 261 -17.91 -26.49 4.59
C TRP A 261 -18.37 -27.53 3.58
N GLN A 262 -17.88 -27.44 2.35
CA GLN A 262 -18.23 -28.27 1.20
C GLN A 262 -16.97 -28.76 0.46
N GLY A 263 -17.16 -29.59 -0.54
CA GLY A 263 -16.09 -30.14 -1.39
C GLY A 263 -15.45 -31.39 -0.80
N ALA A 264 -14.15 -31.37 -0.60
CA ALA A 264 -13.39 -32.56 -0.21
C ALA A 264 -13.52 -32.88 1.30
N THR A 265 -14.72 -32.83 1.90
CA THR A 265 -14.98 -33.00 3.34
C THR A 265 -14.42 -34.32 3.89
N ASP A 266 -14.49 -35.42 3.15
CA ASP A 266 -13.97 -36.73 3.58
C ASP A 266 -12.43 -36.76 3.68
N ASN A 267 -11.76 -35.81 3.08
CA ASN A 267 -10.30 -35.68 3.06
C ASN A 267 -9.76 -34.77 4.17
N TYR A 268 -10.66 -34.18 4.95
CA TYR A 268 -10.33 -33.35 6.11
C TYR A 268 -10.95 -33.92 7.38
N GLU A 269 -10.41 -33.56 8.50
CA GLU A 269 -10.89 -33.96 9.82
C GLU A 269 -10.79 -32.80 10.79
N VAL A 270 -11.60 -32.83 11.83
CA VAL A 270 -11.47 -31.90 12.97
C VAL A 270 -10.67 -32.57 14.08
N VAL A 271 -9.57 -31.96 14.45
CA VAL A 271 -8.66 -32.45 15.47
C VAL A 271 -8.20 -31.31 16.37
N GLU A 272 -8.37 -31.41 17.66
CA GLU A 272 -7.93 -30.41 18.65
C GLU A 272 -8.37 -28.97 18.29
N GLY A 273 -9.64 -28.82 17.90
CA GLY A 273 -10.18 -27.50 17.54
C GLY A 273 -9.62 -26.92 16.22
N SER A 274 -9.04 -27.77 15.36
CA SER A 274 -8.53 -27.36 14.05
C SER A 274 -9.06 -28.25 12.93
N ILE A 275 -9.23 -27.67 11.73
CA ILE A 275 -9.43 -28.40 10.48
C ILE A 275 -8.05 -28.88 10.00
N ARG A 276 -7.88 -30.18 9.81
CA ARG A 276 -6.63 -30.77 9.32
C ARG A 276 -6.87 -31.57 8.04
N CYS A 277 -6.06 -31.35 7.01
CA CYS A 277 -6.02 -32.23 5.86
C CYS A 277 -5.50 -33.61 6.28
N ARG A 278 -6.20 -34.69 5.92
CA ARG A 278 -5.75 -36.05 6.24
C ARG A 278 -4.49 -36.39 5.44
N ALA A 279 -3.51 -37.03 6.08
CA ALA A 279 -2.28 -37.46 5.43
C ALA A 279 -2.58 -38.34 4.21
N GLY A 280 -1.91 -38.07 3.08
CA GLY A 280 -2.11 -38.78 1.83
C GLY A 280 -3.40 -38.41 1.06
N LYS A 281 -4.25 -37.55 1.62
CA LYS A 281 -5.47 -37.03 1.01
C LYS A 281 -5.24 -35.61 0.50
N GLY A 282 -6.23 -35.01 -0.15
CA GLY A 282 -6.14 -33.64 -0.69
C GLY A 282 -7.46 -33.23 -1.33
N GLY A 283 -7.40 -32.20 -2.16
CA GLY A 283 -8.58 -31.59 -2.77
C GLY A 283 -9.04 -30.34 -2.04
N THR A 284 -9.98 -29.62 -2.63
CA THR A 284 -10.41 -28.32 -2.11
C THR A 284 -11.57 -28.48 -1.13
N LEU A 285 -11.36 -28.06 0.12
CA LEU A 285 -12.41 -27.84 1.12
C LEU A 285 -12.75 -26.36 1.09
N TYR A 286 -14.03 -25.98 0.95
CA TYR A 286 -14.41 -24.59 0.79
C TYR A 286 -15.69 -24.24 1.59
N SER A 287 -15.85 -22.95 1.95
CA SER A 287 -17.02 -22.42 2.66
C SER A 287 -18.30 -22.61 1.85
N ASP A 288 -19.44 -22.81 2.50
CA ASP A 288 -20.75 -22.82 1.83
C ASP A 288 -21.19 -21.45 1.32
N ARG A 289 -20.59 -20.37 1.84
CA ARG A 289 -20.84 -18.99 1.45
C ARG A 289 -19.78 -18.47 0.49
N THR A 290 -20.17 -17.50 -0.36
CA THR A 290 -19.29 -16.78 -1.27
C THR A 290 -19.00 -15.37 -0.76
N PHE A 291 -17.84 -14.84 -1.15
CA PHE A 291 -17.36 -13.51 -0.74
C PHE A 291 -16.84 -12.76 -1.97
N LYS A 292 -17.10 -11.45 -2.02
CA LYS A 292 -16.56 -10.54 -3.04
C LYS A 292 -15.24 -9.95 -2.53
N ASP A 293 -15.33 -8.92 -1.71
CA ASP A 293 -14.20 -8.32 -1.02
C ASP A 293 -14.26 -8.74 0.45
N PHE A 294 -13.14 -9.13 1.02
CA PHE A 294 -13.11 -9.66 2.39
C PHE A 294 -11.72 -9.58 3.01
N SER A 295 -11.69 -9.57 4.34
CA SER A 295 -10.51 -9.95 5.11
C SER A 295 -10.78 -11.29 5.79
N VAL A 296 -9.84 -12.22 5.72
CA VAL A 296 -9.86 -13.48 6.47
C VAL A 296 -8.64 -13.59 7.36
N LYS A 297 -8.87 -13.90 8.62
CA LYS A 297 -7.84 -14.18 9.63
C LYS A 297 -7.92 -15.65 10.00
N LEU A 298 -6.76 -16.29 10.11
CA LEU A 298 -6.65 -17.70 10.51
C LEU A 298 -5.27 -17.99 11.08
N GLU A 299 -5.19 -19.08 11.82
CA GLU A 299 -3.92 -19.68 12.18
C GLU A 299 -3.70 -20.97 11.40
N PHE A 300 -2.46 -21.23 10.99
CA PHE A 300 -2.09 -22.48 10.35
C PHE A 300 -0.83 -23.09 10.97
N LYS A 301 -0.73 -24.42 10.90
CA LYS A 301 0.41 -25.18 11.38
C LYS A 301 0.86 -26.15 10.30
N LEU A 302 2.13 -26.04 9.90
CA LEU A 302 2.76 -26.86 8.87
C LEU A 302 3.54 -28.02 9.50
N PRO A 303 3.39 -29.25 9.07
CA PRO A 303 4.39 -30.28 9.33
C PRO A 303 5.68 -30.00 8.54
N PRO A 304 6.82 -30.63 8.88
CA PRO A 304 8.04 -30.51 8.09
C PRO A 304 7.79 -30.85 6.61
N GLY A 305 8.10 -29.89 5.72
CA GLY A 305 7.83 -29.97 4.29
C GLY A 305 6.35 -29.95 3.91
N GLY A 306 5.47 -29.50 4.79
CA GLY A 306 4.03 -29.41 4.54
C GLY A 306 3.66 -28.49 3.39
N ASN A 307 2.60 -28.86 2.67
CA ASN A 307 2.07 -28.14 1.51
C ASN A 307 0.54 -28.12 1.52
N ASN A 308 -0.04 -26.95 1.35
CA ASN A 308 -1.45 -26.66 1.20
C ASN A 308 -1.59 -25.30 0.48
N GLY A 309 -2.82 -24.79 0.33
CA GLY A 309 -3.08 -23.47 -0.21
C GLY A 309 -4.38 -22.89 0.34
N LEU A 310 -4.50 -21.56 0.29
CA LEU A 310 -5.78 -20.88 0.51
C LEU A 310 -6.43 -20.61 -0.85
N ALA A 311 -7.60 -21.17 -1.07
CA ALA A 311 -8.40 -20.96 -2.27
C ALA A 311 -9.18 -19.63 -2.15
N ILE A 312 -8.87 -18.68 -3.00
CA ILE A 312 -9.45 -17.33 -3.01
C ILE A 312 -10.47 -17.23 -4.14
N ARG A 313 -11.71 -16.86 -3.81
CA ARG A 313 -12.86 -16.79 -4.72
C ARG A 313 -12.96 -18.05 -5.59
N TYR A 314 -12.90 -19.19 -4.95
CA TYR A 314 -13.00 -20.49 -5.62
C TYR A 314 -14.41 -20.74 -6.17
N PRO A 315 -14.58 -21.20 -7.44
CA PRO A 315 -15.90 -21.37 -8.06
C PRO A 315 -16.56 -22.72 -7.75
N ALA A 316 -16.16 -23.42 -6.69
CA ALA A 316 -16.62 -24.75 -6.26
C ALA A 316 -16.29 -25.89 -7.24
N LYS A 317 -15.45 -25.65 -8.23
CA LYS A 317 -15.01 -26.64 -9.23
C LYS A 317 -13.63 -26.30 -9.78
N GLY A 318 -12.95 -27.30 -10.32
CA GLY A 318 -11.64 -27.11 -10.94
C GLY A 318 -10.50 -26.98 -9.95
N ASN A 319 -9.41 -26.37 -10.37
CA ASN A 319 -8.19 -26.20 -9.59
C ASN A 319 -8.16 -24.82 -8.94
N ALA A 320 -7.98 -24.75 -7.63
CA ALA A 320 -8.00 -23.50 -6.88
C ALA A 320 -7.02 -22.44 -7.40
N ALA A 321 -5.83 -22.87 -7.85
CA ALA A 321 -4.78 -21.98 -8.32
C ALA A 321 -5.11 -21.30 -9.66
N TYR A 322 -5.95 -21.90 -10.50
CA TYR A 322 -6.19 -21.44 -11.86
C TYR A 322 -7.65 -21.06 -12.13
N ASP A 323 -8.59 -21.85 -11.58
CA ASP A 323 -10.03 -21.66 -11.80
C ASP A 323 -10.64 -20.77 -10.70
N GLY A 324 -10.01 -20.66 -9.51
CA GLY A 324 -10.24 -19.60 -8.52
C GLY A 324 -9.52 -18.30 -8.92
N MET A 325 -9.80 -17.21 -8.23
CA MET A 325 -9.06 -15.96 -8.42
C MET A 325 -7.55 -16.20 -8.27
N CYS A 326 -7.16 -16.91 -7.22
CA CYS A 326 -5.81 -17.43 -7.04
C CYS A 326 -5.80 -18.47 -5.90
N GLU A 327 -4.73 -19.23 -5.81
CA GLU A 327 -4.31 -19.95 -4.60
C GLU A 327 -3.21 -19.15 -3.91
N LEU A 328 -3.34 -18.87 -2.62
CA LEU A 328 -2.24 -18.37 -1.82
C LEU A 328 -1.52 -19.55 -1.20
N GLN A 329 -0.26 -19.71 -1.53
CA GLN A 329 0.53 -20.86 -1.11
C GLN A 329 0.68 -20.95 0.41
N VAL A 330 0.42 -22.13 0.99
CA VAL A 330 0.72 -22.46 2.40
C VAL A 330 1.77 -23.57 2.39
N LEU A 331 3.05 -23.21 2.57
CA LEU A 331 4.18 -24.10 2.32
C LEU A 331 5.27 -23.91 3.38
N ASP A 332 5.83 -25.03 3.85
CA ASP A 332 7.11 -24.96 4.59
C ASP A 332 8.25 -24.63 3.63
N SER A 333 8.36 -23.35 3.30
CA SER A 333 9.36 -22.83 2.35
C SER A 333 10.79 -22.97 2.83
N THR A 334 11.04 -23.37 4.08
CA THR A 334 12.37 -23.57 4.67
C THR A 334 12.89 -24.97 4.43
N HIS A 335 12.00 -25.92 4.12
CA HIS A 335 12.37 -27.32 3.93
C HIS A 335 13.24 -27.49 2.65
N PRO A 336 14.34 -28.24 2.70
CA PRO A 336 15.30 -28.40 1.59
C PRO A 336 14.68 -28.88 0.26
N LYS A 337 13.59 -29.68 0.29
CA LYS A 337 12.92 -30.16 -0.93
C LYS A 337 12.37 -29.03 -1.80
N TYR A 338 12.16 -27.82 -1.22
CA TYR A 338 11.61 -26.64 -1.88
C TYR A 338 12.64 -25.59 -2.26
N ALA A 339 13.93 -25.87 -2.07
CA ALA A 339 14.99 -24.89 -2.32
C ALA A 339 15.09 -24.36 -3.75
N LYS A 340 14.55 -25.13 -4.74
CA LYS A 340 14.63 -24.81 -6.18
C LYS A 340 13.29 -24.36 -6.79
N LEU A 341 12.29 -24.05 -5.97
CA LEU A 341 11.00 -23.57 -6.46
C LEU A 341 11.12 -22.16 -7.07
N ASP A 342 10.23 -21.89 -8.03
CA ASP A 342 10.00 -20.51 -8.52
C ASP A 342 9.59 -19.63 -7.31
N PRO A 343 10.05 -18.37 -7.22
CA PRO A 343 9.66 -17.46 -6.15
C PRO A 343 8.14 -17.39 -5.91
N ARG A 344 7.33 -17.55 -6.96
CA ARG A 344 5.86 -17.51 -6.91
C ARG A 344 5.21 -18.80 -6.40
N GLN A 345 6.00 -19.75 -5.93
CA GLN A 345 5.53 -21.01 -5.33
C GLN A 345 5.83 -21.10 -3.82
N HIS A 346 6.49 -20.10 -3.25
CA HIS A 346 6.77 -20.04 -1.81
C HIS A 346 5.55 -19.55 -1.02
N HIS A 347 5.55 -19.83 0.27
CA HIS A 347 4.48 -19.46 1.20
C HIS A 347 4.04 -17.99 1.04
N GLY A 348 2.72 -17.75 1.07
CA GLY A 348 2.09 -16.44 0.93
C GLY A 348 2.03 -15.90 -0.49
N SER A 349 2.72 -16.49 -1.46
CA SER A 349 2.67 -16.08 -2.87
C SER A 349 1.30 -16.38 -3.48
N ALA A 350 0.81 -15.49 -4.35
CA ALA A 350 -0.25 -15.83 -5.28
C ALA A 350 0.36 -16.76 -6.34
N TYR A 351 0.04 -18.05 -6.22
CA TYR A 351 0.70 -19.16 -6.94
C TYR A 351 0.81 -18.89 -8.44
N GLY A 352 2.05 -18.90 -8.92
CA GLY A 352 2.35 -18.68 -10.33
C GLY A 352 2.15 -17.25 -10.84
N LEU A 353 1.64 -16.33 -10.02
CA LEU A 353 1.31 -14.93 -10.38
C LEU A 353 2.24 -13.92 -9.74
N ALA A 354 2.29 -13.85 -8.39
CA ALA A 354 3.05 -12.85 -7.65
C ALA A 354 3.80 -13.47 -6.47
N PRO A 355 5.11 -13.22 -6.32
CA PRO A 355 5.91 -13.76 -5.23
C PRO A 355 5.71 -12.98 -3.93
N ALA A 356 5.66 -13.69 -2.80
CA ALA A 356 5.69 -13.10 -1.47
C ALA A 356 7.12 -12.93 -0.93
N LYS A 357 7.30 -12.04 0.05
CA LYS A 357 8.53 -11.94 0.84
C LYS A 357 8.71 -13.19 1.69
N ARG A 358 9.95 -13.62 1.90
CA ARG A 358 10.31 -14.83 2.64
C ARG A 358 10.94 -14.49 3.99
N GLY A 359 11.00 -15.47 4.89
CA GLY A 359 11.72 -15.36 6.17
C GLY A 359 10.86 -15.05 7.38
N PHE A 360 9.53 -15.10 7.27
CA PHE A 360 8.60 -14.77 8.35
C PHE A 360 7.81 -15.97 8.89
N LEU A 361 8.01 -17.17 8.34
CA LEU A 361 7.46 -18.41 8.90
C LEU A 361 8.14 -18.75 10.23
N LYS A 362 7.35 -19.20 11.20
CA LYS A 362 7.83 -19.89 12.39
C LYS A 362 8.30 -21.31 12.03
N GLU A 363 8.95 -21.99 12.96
CA GLU A 363 9.43 -23.36 12.74
C GLU A 363 8.28 -24.33 12.42
N ALA A 364 8.60 -25.39 11.67
CA ALA A 364 7.61 -26.43 11.38
C ALA A 364 7.07 -27.05 12.69
N GLY A 365 5.74 -27.17 12.79
CA GLY A 365 5.06 -27.61 14.00
C GLY A 365 4.55 -26.46 14.88
N GLU A 366 4.92 -25.23 14.62
CA GLU A 366 4.39 -24.05 15.30
C GLU A 366 3.18 -23.44 14.58
N TRP A 367 2.32 -22.75 15.34
CA TRP A 367 1.20 -22.01 14.80
C TRP A 367 1.65 -20.65 14.28
N ASN A 368 1.39 -20.38 12.98
CA ASN A 368 1.56 -19.09 12.35
C ASN A 368 0.21 -18.36 12.29
N ASP A 369 0.21 -17.07 12.49
CA ASP A 369 -0.93 -16.18 12.27
C ASP A 369 -0.90 -15.62 10.84
N GLN A 370 -2.03 -15.65 10.13
CA GLN A 370 -2.13 -15.10 8.78
C GLN A 370 -3.42 -14.33 8.58
N GLU A 371 -3.28 -13.14 8.00
CA GLU A 371 -4.39 -12.36 7.49
C GLU A 371 -4.28 -12.18 5.99
N VAL A 372 -5.40 -12.36 5.29
CA VAL A 372 -5.51 -12.13 3.85
C VAL A 372 -6.61 -11.11 3.59
N ILE A 373 -6.29 -10.05 2.88
CA ILE A 373 -7.25 -9.01 2.48
C ILE A 373 -7.39 -9.06 0.96
N VAL A 374 -8.62 -9.21 0.50
CA VAL A 374 -8.97 -9.24 -0.93
C VAL A 374 -9.89 -8.07 -1.24
N ARG A 375 -9.48 -7.19 -2.17
CA ARG A 375 -10.29 -6.06 -2.67
C ARG A 375 -10.15 -5.95 -4.19
N GLY A 376 -11.24 -6.17 -4.91
CA GLY A 376 -11.18 -6.25 -6.37
C GLY A 376 -10.11 -7.26 -6.80
N SER A 377 -9.13 -6.82 -7.58
CA SER A 377 -7.98 -7.63 -8.01
C SER A 377 -6.79 -7.61 -7.04
N TRP A 378 -6.83 -6.81 -5.98
CA TRP A 378 -5.75 -6.70 -5.01
C TRP A 378 -5.81 -7.79 -3.95
N VAL A 379 -4.65 -8.36 -3.66
CA VAL A 379 -4.44 -9.31 -2.57
C VAL A 379 -3.29 -8.83 -1.70
N THR A 380 -3.58 -8.66 -0.41
CA THR A 380 -2.57 -8.34 0.61
C THR A 380 -2.50 -9.50 1.61
N VAL A 381 -1.31 -9.95 1.95
CA VAL A 381 -1.09 -11.03 2.92
C VAL A 381 -0.16 -10.55 4.01
N PHE A 382 -0.60 -10.71 5.26
CA PHE A 382 0.22 -10.56 6.47
C PHE A 382 0.50 -11.95 7.04
N LEU A 383 1.72 -12.17 7.48
CA LEU A 383 2.18 -13.38 8.16
C LEU A 383 2.92 -12.97 9.43
N ASN A 384 2.43 -13.42 10.60
CA ASN A 384 3.01 -13.08 11.88
C ASN A 384 3.27 -11.56 12.01
N GLU A 385 2.24 -10.75 11.69
CA GLU A 385 2.21 -9.28 11.68
C GLU A 385 2.99 -8.58 10.54
N GLU A 386 3.79 -9.33 9.75
CA GLU A 386 4.56 -8.77 8.64
C GLU A 386 3.82 -8.85 7.30
N MET A 387 3.78 -7.76 6.56
CA MET A 387 3.22 -7.73 5.20
C MET A 387 4.17 -8.41 4.22
N ILE A 388 3.80 -9.63 3.78
CA ILE A 388 4.62 -10.45 2.90
C ILE A 388 4.20 -10.38 1.43
N LEU A 389 2.93 -10.11 1.14
CA LEU A 389 2.43 -9.89 -0.22
C LEU A 389 1.53 -8.66 -0.26
N ASP A 390 1.64 -7.91 -1.34
CA ASP A 390 0.78 -6.79 -1.65
C ASP A 390 0.78 -6.58 -3.16
N ALA A 391 -0.21 -7.18 -3.84
CA ALA A 391 -0.20 -7.29 -5.29
C ALA A 391 -1.57 -7.08 -5.93
N ASP A 392 -1.58 -6.33 -7.02
CA ASP A 392 -2.69 -6.27 -7.97
C ASP A 392 -2.56 -7.39 -8.99
N LEU A 393 -3.33 -8.46 -8.82
CA LEU A 393 -3.24 -9.64 -9.68
C LEU A 393 -3.74 -9.38 -11.10
N SER A 394 -4.52 -8.33 -11.35
CA SER A 394 -4.91 -7.94 -12.72
C SER A 394 -3.71 -7.52 -13.57
N LYS A 395 -2.58 -7.18 -12.94
CA LYS A 395 -1.31 -6.79 -13.57
C LYS A 395 -0.33 -7.94 -13.73
N ALA A 396 -0.69 -9.15 -13.37
CA ALA A 396 0.15 -10.33 -13.54
C ALA A 396 0.28 -10.70 -15.03
N SER A 397 1.23 -10.08 -15.72
CA SER A 397 1.41 -10.18 -17.17
C SER A 397 2.22 -11.41 -17.66
N ASN A 398 2.88 -12.10 -16.74
CA ASN A 398 3.73 -13.26 -17.07
C ASN A 398 3.51 -14.39 -16.06
N PRO A 399 2.39 -15.10 -16.14
CA PRO A 399 2.15 -16.25 -15.28
C PRO A 399 3.25 -17.31 -15.43
N MET A 400 3.54 -18.02 -14.35
CA MET A 400 4.54 -19.09 -14.35
C MET A 400 4.25 -20.13 -15.43
N ASN A 401 5.28 -20.46 -16.24
CA ASN A 401 5.19 -21.39 -17.38
C ASN A 401 4.15 -20.98 -18.44
N GLY A 402 3.75 -19.72 -18.52
CA GLY A 402 2.74 -19.24 -19.46
C GLY A 402 1.34 -19.81 -19.22
N LYS A 403 1.09 -20.40 -18.04
CA LYS A 403 -0.19 -21.06 -17.76
C LYS A 403 -1.28 -20.03 -17.47
N ALA A 404 -2.39 -20.14 -18.20
CA ALA A 404 -3.54 -19.24 -18.01
C ALA A 404 -4.20 -19.43 -16.64
N HIS A 405 -4.70 -18.32 -16.08
CA HIS A 405 -5.49 -18.26 -14.85
C HIS A 405 -6.89 -17.70 -15.16
N PRO A 406 -7.80 -18.51 -15.73
CA PRO A 406 -9.12 -18.04 -16.15
C PRO A 406 -9.98 -17.51 -15.00
N GLY A 407 -9.74 -17.98 -13.76
CA GLY A 407 -10.45 -17.52 -12.58
C GLY A 407 -10.02 -16.15 -12.06
N LEU A 408 -8.95 -15.56 -12.59
CA LEU A 408 -8.38 -14.30 -12.09
C LEU A 408 -9.37 -13.12 -12.12
N SER A 409 -10.34 -13.15 -13.05
CA SER A 409 -11.38 -12.13 -13.19
C SER A 409 -12.62 -12.35 -12.32
N LEU A 410 -12.68 -13.41 -11.52
CA LEU A 410 -13.83 -13.68 -10.64
C LEU A 410 -13.99 -12.56 -9.61
N GLU A 411 -15.15 -11.93 -9.58
CA GLU A 411 -15.50 -10.89 -8.62
C GLU A 411 -15.92 -11.44 -7.25
N SER A 412 -16.39 -12.70 -7.20
CA SER A 412 -16.79 -13.38 -5.97
C SER A 412 -16.59 -14.89 -6.07
N GLY A 413 -16.54 -15.56 -4.93
CA GLY A 413 -16.42 -17.02 -4.86
C GLY A 413 -16.18 -17.47 -3.42
N HIS A 414 -15.95 -18.76 -3.24
CA HIS A 414 -15.75 -19.39 -1.94
C HIS A 414 -14.32 -19.14 -1.40
N PHE A 415 -14.19 -19.05 -0.08
CA PHE A 415 -12.91 -19.19 0.60
C PHE A 415 -12.68 -20.65 0.98
N GLY A 416 -11.45 -21.14 0.88
CA GLY A 416 -11.20 -22.54 1.21
C GLY A 416 -9.73 -22.93 1.33
N PHE A 417 -9.50 -24.24 1.45
CA PHE A 417 -8.19 -24.86 1.58
C PHE A 417 -7.94 -25.83 0.40
N ALA A 418 -6.82 -25.69 -0.27
CA ALA A 418 -6.38 -26.55 -1.37
C ALA A 418 -5.36 -27.57 -0.85
N GLY A 419 -5.83 -28.74 -0.43
CA GLY A 419 -5.00 -29.79 0.18
C GLY A 419 -4.10 -30.52 -0.82
N HIS A 420 -2.84 -30.71 -0.44
CA HIS A 420 -1.79 -31.37 -1.21
C HIS A 420 -1.20 -32.63 -0.54
N LYS A 421 -2.02 -33.40 0.16
CA LYS A 421 -1.66 -34.67 0.82
C LYS A 421 -0.90 -34.53 2.16
N ASP A 422 -0.51 -33.33 2.56
CA ASP A 422 0.20 -33.08 3.82
C ASP A 422 -0.79 -32.66 4.91
N PRO A 423 -0.59 -33.11 6.19
CA PRO A 423 -1.54 -32.84 7.28
C PRO A 423 -1.36 -31.42 7.87
N VAL A 424 -1.58 -30.42 7.02
CA VAL A 424 -1.62 -29.02 7.44
C VAL A 424 -2.89 -28.75 8.23
N SER A 425 -2.76 -28.06 9.35
CA SER A 425 -3.88 -27.72 10.25
C SER A 425 -4.21 -26.23 10.20
N PHE A 426 -5.50 -25.90 10.31
CA PHE A 426 -6.04 -24.55 10.30
C PHE A 426 -7.02 -24.37 11.47
N ARG A 427 -6.96 -23.24 12.18
CA ARG A 427 -7.89 -22.89 13.26
C ARG A 427 -8.15 -21.39 13.31
N ASN A 428 -9.04 -20.96 14.21
CA ASN A 428 -9.38 -19.54 14.40
C ASN A 428 -9.75 -18.83 13.10
N ILE A 429 -10.49 -19.54 12.21
CA ILE A 429 -10.82 -19.07 10.86
C ILE A 429 -11.99 -18.09 10.97
N ARG A 430 -11.72 -16.82 10.73
CA ARG A 430 -12.70 -15.73 10.84
C ARG A 430 -12.65 -14.90 9.57
N ILE A 431 -13.81 -14.51 9.04
CA ILE A 431 -13.91 -13.70 7.82
C ILE A 431 -14.79 -12.48 8.05
N LYS A 432 -14.41 -11.37 7.43
CA LYS A 432 -15.14 -10.09 7.43
C LYS A 432 -15.36 -9.67 5.99
N PRO A 433 -16.61 -9.62 5.49
CA PRO A 433 -16.91 -8.95 4.24
C PRO A 433 -16.52 -7.48 4.30
N LEU A 434 -15.96 -6.96 3.20
CA LEU A 434 -15.56 -5.56 3.06
C LEU A 434 -16.51 -4.90 2.04
N TYR A 435 -17.04 -3.71 2.38
CA TYR A 435 -18.00 -2.97 1.56
C TYR A 435 -17.36 -1.71 0.98
#